data_dbb56491f54913c2c15779a5201a1ba2
#
_entry.id   dbb56491f54913c2c15779a5201a1ba2
#
_cell.length_a   1.000
_cell.length_b   1.000
_cell.length_c   1.000
_cell.angle_alpha   90.00
_cell.angle_beta   90.00
_cell.angle_gamma   90.00
#
_symmetry.space_group_name_H-M   'P 1'
#
loop_
_entity.id
_entity.type
_entity.pdbx_description
1 polymer ?
#
loop_
_entity_poly.entity_id
_entity_poly.type
_entity_poly.pdbx_seq_one_letter_code
_entity_poly.pdbx_strand_id
1 'polypeptide(L)'
;MITSKILPQNVHSTLKKHLLVDGFDLVLDLEKSHGSFIHDSVTGKEFLDFFTFVASIPIGMNHPKMKIPEFLKKLTRVAINKPSLSDIYPAEQAEFVETFARIAMPDYLPHAFFIEGGALGIENALKAAFDWKIRKNFLKGYKEEKGTQVIHFKESFHGRTGYTMSLTNTEPVKIDLYPKFKWPRIINPKVKFPLNEENLKAVIQTEQLALNQIKDAIKQNPDDIAAMIIEPIQGEGGDNHFRKEFFVELRRIADENDILLIFDEIQVGVGITGKMWAHQHFVQPDMIGFGKKTQVCGFLCGKHIDEIHDNVFNVSSRLNSTWGGNIVDMVRAQRYLEIIEEENLIENARVMGEYLVKQIETLQNEFPSVVSNARGLGLFCSFDLNTPDERNKLKSSCYDKGLIILGCGDRSMRFRPPLNVSRSEIDLGMSIIRQAVKELKI
;
A
#
# COMPACT_ATOMS: atom_id res chain seq x y z
N MET A 1 -33.82 -5.14 22.80
CA MET A 1 -32.47 -5.07 23.41
C MET A 1 -31.59 -6.12 22.73
N ILE A 2 -30.50 -5.74 22.13
CA ILE A 2 -29.50 -6.71 21.58
C ILE A 2 -28.72 -7.20 22.81
N THR A 3 -28.98 -8.44 23.24
CA THR A 3 -28.58 -8.95 24.56
C THR A 3 -27.55 -10.05 24.54
N SER A 4 -26.58 -10.05 23.63
CA SER A 4 -25.40 -10.90 23.86
C SER A 4 -24.14 -10.02 23.88
N LYS A 5 -23.80 -9.52 25.05
CA LYS A 5 -22.55 -8.82 25.25
C LYS A 5 -21.44 -9.86 25.37
N ILE A 6 -20.65 -10.04 24.30
CA ILE A 6 -19.42 -10.83 24.37
C ILE A 6 -18.43 -10.07 25.27
N LEU A 7 -18.00 -10.69 26.35
CA LEU A 7 -16.98 -10.11 27.22
C LEU A 7 -15.60 -10.12 26.51
N PRO A 8 -14.74 -9.13 26.74
CA PRO A 8 -13.43 -9.05 26.09
C PRO A 8 -12.62 -10.35 26.17
N GLN A 9 -12.54 -10.99 27.32
CA GLN A 9 -11.82 -12.26 27.51
C GLN A 9 -12.37 -13.43 26.67
N ASN A 10 -13.57 -13.32 26.12
CA ASN A 10 -14.23 -14.36 25.33
C ASN A 10 -14.16 -14.09 23.83
N VAL A 11 -13.59 -12.97 23.39
CA VAL A 11 -13.54 -12.59 21.97
C VAL A 11 -12.80 -13.63 21.13
N HIS A 12 -11.55 -13.91 21.46
CA HIS A 12 -10.72 -14.88 20.72
C HIS A 12 -11.33 -16.27 20.72
N SER A 13 -11.80 -16.77 21.88
CA SER A 13 -12.44 -18.09 21.98
C SER A 13 -13.73 -18.19 21.17
N THR A 14 -14.49 -17.08 21.09
CA THR A 14 -15.71 -17.03 20.26
C THR A 14 -15.36 -17.05 18.77
N LEU A 15 -14.41 -16.24 18.33
CA LEU A 15 -13.98 -16.18 16.93
C LEU A 15 -13.36 -17.51 16.46
N LYS A 16 -12.51 -18.14 17.29
CA LYS A 16 -11.85 -19.43 16.99
C LYS A 16 -12.82 -20.58 16.71
N LYS A 17 -14.11 -20.45 17.06
CA LYS A 17 -15.13 -21.46 16.72
C LYS A 17 -15.36 -21.55 15.20
N HIS A 18 -15.13 -20.47 14.47
CA HIS A 18 -15.48 -20.36 13.05
C HIS A 18 -14.39 -19.73 12.19
N LEU A 19 -13.39 -19.07 12.79
CA LEU A 19 -12.35 -18.31 12.10
C LEU A 19 -10.96 -18.79 12.55
N LEU A 20 -9.98 -18.69 11.64
CA LEU A 20 -8.57 -18.69 12.02
C LEU A 20 -8.26 -17.37 12.72
N VAL A 21 -7.78 -17.42 13.96
CA VAL A 21 -7.41 -16.25 14.78
C VAL A 21 -5.92 -16.37 15.08
N ASP A 22 -5.11 -15.80 14.20
CA ASP A 22 -3.64 -15.85 14.18
C ASP A 22 -2.99 -14.46 14.27
N GLY A 23 -3.78 -13.44 14.65
CA GLY A 23 -3.31 -12.06 14.83
C GLY A 23 -2.58 -11.83 16.16
N PHE A 24 -2.52 -10.58 16.59
CA PHE A 24 -2.00 -10.21 17.90
C PHE A 24 -2.89 -10.73 19.03
N ASP A 25 -2.26 -11.10 20.15
CA ASP A 25 -2.98 -11.54 21.34
C ASP A 25 -3.44 -10.30 22.16
N LEU A 26 -4.30 -9.51 21.57
CA LEU A 26 -4.99 -8.36 22.20
C LEU A 26 -6.42 -8.26 21.68
N VAL A 27 -7.30 -7.68 22.47
CA VAL A 27 -8.68 -7.34 22.08
C VAL A 27 -8.82 -5.84 21.99
N LEU A 28 -8.99 -5.33 20.76
CA LEU A 28 -9.06 -3.90 20.49
C LEU A 28 -10.21 -3.22 21.21
N ASP A 29 -9.92 -2.23 22.03
CA ASP A 29 -10.91 -1.29 22.58
C ASP A 29 -11.12 -0.13 21.60
N LEU A 30 -12.25 -0.13 20.90
CA LEU A 30 -12.58 0.89 19.91
C LEU A 30 -12.86 2.27 20.52
N GLU A 31 -13.20 2.35 21.81
CA GLU A 31 -13.51 3.61 22.48
C GLU A 31 -12.27 4.25 23.10
N LYS A 32 -11.41 3.44 23.75
CA LYS A 32 -10.25 3.91 24.49
C LYS A 32 -9.01 4.10 23.61
N SER A 33 -8.90 3.36 22.53
CA SER A 33 -7.78 3.57 21.58
C SER A 33 -7.82 4.99 21.02
N HIS A 34 -6.66 5.66 20.90
CA HIS A 34 -6.59 7.06 20.48
C HIS A 34 -5.25 7.42 19.86
N GLY A 35 -5.25 8.31 18.87
CA GLY A 35 -4.01 8.73 18.21
C GLY A 35 -3.16 7.54 17.76
N SER A 36 -1.91 7.53 18.18
CA SER A 36 -0.96 6.43 17.92
C SER A 36 -1.01 5.32 18.98
N PHE A 37 -2.10 5.21 19.77
CA PHE A 37 -2.19 4.20 20.84
C PHE A 37 -3.39 3.29 20.67
N ILE A 38 -3.12 1.97 20.74
CA ILE A 38 -4.13 0.92 20.79
C ILE A 38 -4.27 0.44 22.23
N HIS A 39 -5.50 0.39 22.72
CA HIS A 39 -5.85 -0.08 24.05
C HIS A 39 -6.38 -1.52 23.99
N ASP A 40 -5.85 -2.40 24.84
CA ASP A 40 -6.33 -3.78 24.98
C ASP A 40 -7.43 -3.87 26.03
N SER A 41 -8.64 -4.26 25.61
CA SER A 41 -9.80 -4.40 26.49
C SER A 41 -9.68 -5.48 27.56
N VAL A 42 -8.77 -6.44 27.39
CA VAL A 42 -8.57 -7.56 28.35
C VAL A 42 -7.65 -7.16 29.48
N THR A 43 -6.49 -6.63 29.14
CA THR A 43 -5.42 -6.33 30.10
C THR A 43 -5.41 -4.88 30.55
N GLY A 44 -6.08 -3.98 29.82
CA GLY A 44 -5.99 -2.54 30.01
C GLY A 44 -4.67 -1.91 29.58
N LYS A 45 -3.77 -2.68 28.94
CA LYS A 45 -2.48 -2.18 28.47
C LYS A 45 -2.66 -1.32 27.21
N GLU A 46 -1.89 -0.23 27.13
CA GLU A 46 -1.73 0.55 25.92
C GLU A 46 -0.50 0.14 25.13
N PHE A 47 -0.65 0.13 23.81
CA PHE A 47 0.43 -0.16 22.87
C PHE A 47 0.62 1.04 21.95
N LEU A 48 1.85 1.51 21.81
CA LEU A 48 2.22 2.43 20.74
C LEU A 48 2.08 1.70 19.39
N ASP A 49 1.39 2.32 18.43
CA ASP A 49 1.03 1.72 17.16
C ASP A 49 1.90 2.23 16.00
N PHE A 50 2.91 1.44 15.62
CA PHE A 50 3.67 1.62 14.38
C PHE A 50 3.26 0.60 13.30
N PHE A 51 2.05 0.08 13.39
CA PHE A 51 1.44 -0.86 12.47
C PHE A 51 0.27 -0.25 11.69
N THR A 52 -0.58 0.55 12.36
CA THR A 52 -1.79 1.22 11.82
C THR A 52 -2.63 0.31 10.92
N PHE A 53 -2.81 -0.96 11.35
CA PHE A 53 -3.55 -2.00 10.60
C PHE A 53 -3.01 -2.15 9.16
N VAL A 54 -1.70 -2.36 9.03
CA VAL A 54 -0.95 -2.41 7.75
C VAL A 54 -1.07 -1.09 6.97
N ALA A 55 -0.89 0.04 7.66
CA ALA A 55 -0.99 1.39 7.08
C ALA A 55 -2.38 1.73 6.51
N SER A 56 -3.47 1.26 7.13
CA SER A 56 -4.84 1.56 6.69
C SER A 56 -5.53 2.67 7.49
N ILE A 57 -5.01 3.05 8.66
CA ILE A 57 -5.56 4.15 9.48
C ILE A 57 -4.59 5.35 9.43
N PRO A 58 -4.84 6.33 8.53
CA PRO A 58 -3.86 7.37 8.24
C PRO A 58 -3.68 8.40 9.36
N ILE A 59 -4.69 8.66 10.19
CA ILE A 59 -4.69 9.73 11.19
C ILE A 59 -4.78 9.20 12.63
N GLY A 60 -4.45 7.93 12.84
CA GLY A 60 -4.57 7.26 14.14
C GLY A 60 -6.02 6.98 14.56
N MET A 61 -6.16 6.38 15.75
CA MET A 61 -7.45 6.00 16.29
C MET A 61 -8.19 7.21 16.87
N ASN A 62 -9.51 7.26 16.67
CA ASN A 62 -10.39 8.20 17.34
C ASN A 62 -9.98 9.68 17.27
N HIS A 63 -9.47 10.11 16.10
CA HIS A 63 -9.10 11.51 15.89
C HIS A 63 -10.24 12.46 16.26
N PRO A 64 -10.01 13.57 17.03
CA PRO A 64 -11.09 14.44 17.54
C PRO A 64 -12.02 14.95 16.44
N LYS A 65 -11.50 15.34 15.28
CA LYS A 65 -12.29 15.82 14.14
C LYS A 65 -13.18 14.76 13.48
N MET A 66 -12.95 13.47 13.77
CA MET A 66 -13.84 12.36 13.39
C MET A 66 -15.04 12.20 14.33
N LYS A 67 -15.05 12.91 15.48
CA LYS A 67 -16.11 12.82 16.51
C LYS A 67 -16.99 14.05 16.58
N ILE A 68 -16.88 14.99 15.63
CA ILE A 68 -17.77 16.15 15.59
C ILE A 68 -19.21 15.74 15.28
N PRO A 69 -20.23 16.34 15.92
CA PRO A 69 -21.62 15.90 15.82
C PRO A 69 -22.16 15.84 14.40
N GLU A 70 -21.82 16.81 13.56
CA GLU A 70 -22.26 16.90 12.16
C GLU A 70 -21.75 15.71 11.34
N PHE A 71 -20.47 15.35 11.51
CA PHE A 71 -19.88 14.22 10.83
C PHE A 71 -20.49 12.89 11.33
N LEU A 72 -20.64 12.72 12.65
CA LEU A 72 -21.28 11.52 13.22
C LEU A 72 -22.71 11.35 12.73
N LYS A 73 -23.48 12.43 12.61
CA LYS A 73 -24.84 12.40 12.05
C LYS A 73 -24.83 11.94 10.57
N LYS A 74 -23.89 12.48 9.76
CA LYS A 74 -23.71 12.06 8.35
C LYS A 74 -23.33 10.58 8.28
N LEU A 75 -22.33 10.16 9.04
CA LEU A 75 -21.83 8.78 9.07
C LEU A 75 -22.92 7.79 9.49
N THR A 76 -23.68 8.10 10.55
CA THR A 76 -24.78 7.25 11.02
C THR A 76 -25.87 7.10 9.94
N ARG A 77 -26.23 8.19 9.25
CA ARG A 77 -27.23 8.15 8.19
C ARG A 77 -26.83 7.20 7.05
N VAL A 78 -25.60 7.26 6.58
CA VAL A 78 -25.12 6.40 5.49
C VAL A 78 -24.81 4.97 5.92
N ALA A 79 -24.63 4.73 7.24
CA ALA A 79 -24.32 3.40 7.78
C ALA A 79 -25.54 2.48 7.89
N ILE A 80 -26.78 3.02 7.85
CA ILE A 80 -28.01 2.24 8.02
C ILE A 80 -28.22 1.27 6.85
N ASN A 81 -27.88 1.69 5.63
CA ASN A 81 -28.07 0.90 4.42
C ASN A 81 -26.78 0.84 3.60
N LYS A 82 -26.58 -0.27 2.92
CA LYS A 82 -25.49 -0.42 1.94
C LYS A 82 -26.06 -0.54 0.52
N PRO A 83 -26.38 0.58 -0.16
CA PRO A 83 -26.86 0.55 -1.53
C PRO A 83 -25.73 0.21 -2.51
N SER A 84 -26.09 -0.32 -3.68
CA SER A 84 -25.21 -0.31 -4.85
C SER A 84 -24.98 1.14 -5.29
N LEU A 85 -23.74 1.46 -5.65
CA LEU A 85 -23.35 2.81 -6.12
C LEU A 85 -23.01 2.83 -7.61
N SER A 86 -23.34 1.77 -8.35
CA SER A 86 -23.09 1.66 -9.79
C SER A 86 -24.28 2.08 -10.64
N ASP A 87 -25.48 2.14 -10.07
CA ASP A 87 -26.71 2.39 -10.84
C ASP A 87 -27.52 3.59 -10.30
N ILE A 88 -27.39 3.90 -9.01
CA ILE A 88 -28.08 5.02 -8.34
C ILE A 88 -27.06 5.73 -7.43
N TYR A 89 -26.97 7.04 -7.58
CA TYR A 89 -25.90 7.86 -7.01
C TYR A 89 -26.44 8.81 -5.93
N PRO A 90 -26.00 8.69 -4.67
CA PRO A 90 -26.34 9.65 -3.61
C PRO A 90 -25.43 10.88 -3.64
N ALA A 91 -25.90 11.98 -3.08
CA ALA A 91 -25.12 13.22 -2.97
C ALA A 91 -23.79 13.03 -2.23
N GLU A 92 -23.78 12.21 -1.18
CA GLU A 92 -22.57 11.90 -0.40
C GLU A 92 -21.47 11.24 -1.22
N GLN A 93 -21.81 10.48 -2.25
CA GLN A 93 -20.82 9.94 -3.19
C GLN A 93 -20.21 11.05 -4.04
N ALA A 94 -21.03 11.98 -4.54
CA ALA A 94 -20.52 13.11 -5.33
C ALA A 94 -19.63 14.03 -4.49
N GLU A 95 -20.00 14.31 -3.23
CA GLU A 95 -19.17 15.09 -2.30
C GLU A 95 -17.83 14.42 -2.03
N PHE A 96 -17.81 13.09 -1.86
CA PHE A 96 -16.57 12.33 -1.72
C PHE A 96 -15.72 12.43 -2.98
N VAL A 97 -16.30 12.19 -4.17
CA VAL A 97 -15.55 12.20 -5.44
C VAL A 97 -14.95 13.58 -5.72
N GLU A 98 -15.69 14.65 -5.46
CA GLU A 98 -15.18 16.02 -5.60
C GLU A 98 -14.03 16.31 -4.64
N THR A 99 -14.16 15.92 -3.36
CA THR A 99 -13.09 16.05 -2.36
C THR A 99 -11.87 15.24 -2.75
N PHE A 100 -12.06 13.99 -3.20
CA PHE A 100 -11.01 13.11 -3.64
C PHE A 100 -10.29 13.67 -4.89
N ALA A 101 -11.04 14.19 -5.85
CA ALA A 101 -10.48 14.81 -7.05
C ALA A 101 -9.63 16.04 -6.71
N ARG A 102 -10.13 16.91 -5.84
CA ARG A 102 -9.41 18.13 -5.44
C ARG A 102 -8.13 17.85 -4.67
N ILE A 103 -8.14 16.87 -3.75
CA ILE A 103 -7.01 16.63 -2.83
C ILE A 103 -6.04 15.55 -3.37
N ALA A 104 -6.58 14.51 -4.01
CA ALA A 104 -5.83 13.28 -4.28
C ALA A 104 -5.64 12.96 -5.77
N MET A 105 -6.43 13.52 -6.70
CA MET A 105 -6.27 13.24 -8.12
C MET A 105 -5.31 14.25 -8.78
N PRO A 106 -4.17 13.80 -9.32
CA PRO A 106 -3.33 14.66 -10.15
C PRO A 106 -4.00 14.92 -11.51
N ASP A 107 -3.80 16.09 -12.11
CA ASP A 107 -4.38 16.49 -13.40
C ASP A 107 -4.06 15.52 -14.56
N TYR A 108 -2.96 14.78 -14.45
CA TYR A 108 -2.55 13.79 -15.45
C TYR A 108 -3.22 12.42 -15.26
N LEU A 109 -3.97 12.19 -14.17
CA LEU A 109 -4.76 10.98 -13.91
C LEU A 109 -6.25 11.36 -13.71
N PRO A 110 -6.96 11.81 -14.75
CA PRO A 110 -8.30 12.37 -14.59
C PRO A 110 -9.41 11.33 -14.42
N HIS A 111 -9.15 10.05 -14.71
CA HIS A 111 -10.16 9.00 -14.60
C HIS A 111 -9.99 8.23 -13.28
N ALA A 112 -11.11 7.91 -12.64
CA ALA A 112 -11.14 7.13 -11.41
C ALA A 112 -12.15 5.98 -11.47
N PHE A 113 -11.80 4.86 -10.89
CA PHE A 113 -12.72 3.75 -10.65
C PHE A 113 -12.59 3.30 -9.19
N PHE A 114 -13.71 3.17 -8.49
CA PHE A 114 -13.76 2.78 -7.08
C PHE A 114 -14.31 1.37 -6.93
N ILE A 115 -13.76 0.60 -5.98
CA ILE A 115 -14.17 -0.77 -5.67
C ILE A 115 -13.76 -1.12 -4.24
N GLU A 116 -14.40 -2.12 -3.63
CA GLU A 116 -13.99 -2.65 -2.32
C GLU A 116 -12.82 -3.62 -2.45
N GLY A 117 -11.70 -3.31 -1.81
CA GLY A 117 -10.50 -4.14 -1.73
C GLY A 117 -9.38 -3.75 -2.71
N GLY A 118 -8.15 -3.62 -2.16
CA GLY A 118 -6.98 -3.20 -2.94
C GLY A 118 -6.63 -4.14 -4.09
N ALA A 119 -6.72 -5.45 -3.87
CA ALA A 119 -6.50 -6.44 -4.93
C ALA A 119 -7.46 -6.22 -6.11
N LEU A 120 -8.73 -5.90 -5.84
CA LEU A 120 -9.72 -5.63 -6.89
C LEU A 120 -9.45 -4.28 -7.58
N GLY A 121 -8.87 -3.30 -6.88
CA GLY A 121 -8.38 -2.07 -7.51
C GLY A 121 -7.34 -2.35 -8.59
N ILE A 122 -6.31 -3.14 -8.26
CA ILE A 122 -5.28 -3.58 -9.21
C ILE A 122 -5.86 -4.46 -10.32
N GLU A 123 -6.76 -5.39 -10.00
CA GLU A 123 -7.43 -6.23 -11.02
C GLU A 123 -8.16 -5.38 -12.08
N ASN A 124 -8.86 -4.32 -11.66
CA ASN A 124 -9.57 -3.47 -12.59
C ASN A 124 -8.62 -2.52 -13.35
N ALA A 125 -7.50 -2.08 -12.77
CA ALA A 125 -6.45 -1.40 -13.50
C ALA A 125 -5.86 -2.29 -14.62
N LEU A 126 -5.61 -3.57 -14.32
CA LEU A 126 -5.14 -4.54 -15.32
C LEU A 126 -6.21 -4.81 -16.40
N LYS A 127 -7.49 -4.93 -16.03
CA LYS A 127 -8.58 -5.06 -17.01
C LYS A 127 -8.62 -3.86 -17.96
N ALA A 128 -8.44 -2.66 -17.43
CA ALA A 128 -8.37 -1.45 -18.25
C ALA A 128 -7.16 -1.49 -19.21
N ALA A 129 -6.01 -1.94 -18.72
CA ALA A 129 -4.81 -2.08 -19.54
C ALA A 129 -4.96 -3.15 -20.63
N PHE A 130 -5.55 -4.30 -20.34
CA PHE A 130 -5.83 -5.35 -21.32
C PHE A 130 -6.81 -4.85 -22.39
N ASP A 131 -7.93 -4.24 -21.99
CA ASP A 131 -8.93 -3.70 -22.91
C ASP A 131 -8.31 -2.68 -23.87
N TRP A 132 -7.53 -1.73 -23.34
CA TRP A 132 -6.82 -0.73 -24.12
C TRP A 132 -5.83 -1.38 -25.11
N LYS A 133 -4.97 -2.28 -24.66
CA LYS A 133 -3.92 -2.90 -25.51
C LYS A 133 -4.52 -3.76 -26.61
N ILE A 134 -5.50 -4.60 -26.28
CA ILE A 134 -6.18 -5.48 -27.25
C ILE A 134 -6.88 -4.64 -28.31
N ARG A 135 -7.64 -3.60 -27.93
CA ARG A 135 -8.30 -2.71 -28.89
C ARG A 135 -7.29 -1.94 -29.76
N LYS A 136 -6.20 -1.47 -29.18
CA LYS A 136 -5.11 -0.82 -29.92
C LYS A 136 -4.49 -1.79 -30.95
N ASN A 137 -4.32 -3.05 -30.59
CA ASN A 137 -3.84 -4.08 -31.50
C ASN A 137 -4.85 -4.42 -32.61
N PHE A 138 -6.15 -4.43 -32.33
CA PHE A 138 -7.17 -4.56 -33.38
C PHE A 138 -7.09 -3.40 -34.39
N LEU A 139 -6.84 -2.16 -33.94
CA LEU A 139 -6.61 -1.02 -34.82
C LEU A 139 -5.33 -1.17 -35.66
N LYS A 140 -4.30 -1.86 -35.14
CA LYS A 140 -3.09 -2.25 -35.89
C LYS A 140 -3.33 -3.39 -36.90
N GLY A 141 -4.53 -4.01 -36.91
CA GLY A 141 -4.92 -5.07 -37.86
C GLY A 141 -4.84 -6.49 -37.31
N TYR A 142 -4.47 -6.70 -36.04
CA TYR A 142 -4.57 -8.00 -35.38
C TYR A 142 -6.02 -8.50 -35.39
N LYS A 143 -6.22 -9.81 -35.54
CA LYS A 143 -7.54 -10.47 -35.54
C LYS A 143 -7.80 -11.28 -34.28
N GLU A 144 -6.77 -11.51 -33.48
CA GLU A 144 -6.81 -12.24 -32.23
C GLU A 144 -6.57 -11.29 -31.07
N GLU A 145 -7.10 -11.62 -29.89
CA GLU A 145 -6.85 -10.90 -28.66
C GLU A 145 -5.38 -11.02 -28.28
N LYS A 146 -4.64 -9.95 -28.44
CA LYS A 146 -3.22 -9.83 -28.12
C LYS A 146 -3.03 -8.59 -27.26
N GLY A 147 -2.27 -8.70 -26.18
CA GLY A 147 -2.17 -7.69 -25.12
C GLY A 147 -2.61 -8.28 -23.79
N THR A 148 -2.20 -9.51 -23.49
CA THR A 148 -2.66 -10.30 -22.34
C THR A 148 -1.60 -10.54 -21.28
N GLN A 149 -0.36 -10.08 -21.54
CA GLN A 149 0.79 -10.26 -20.65
C GLN A 149 1.01 -9.03 -19.77
N VAL A 150 1.54 -9.29 -18.57
CA VAL A 150 1.93 -8.23 -17.62
C VAL A 150 3.36 -8.46 -17.13
N ILE A 151 4.24 -7.49 -17.32
CA ILE A 151 5.57 -7.50 -16.70
C ILE A 151 5.43 -7.09 -15.24
N HIS A 152 6.05 -7.88 -14.34
CA HIS A 152 6.07 -7.60 -12.91
C HIS A 152 7.40 -8.01 -12.28
N PHE A 153 7.64 -7.63 -11.02
CA PHE A 153 8.94 -7.80 -10.38
C PHE A 153 8.92 -8.86 -9.27
N LYS A 154 10.08 -9.45 -8.97
CA LYS A 154 10.26 -10.32 -7.80
C LYS A 154 9.98 -9.55 -6.51
N GLU A 155 9.62 -10.26 -5.46
CA GLU A 155 9.33 -9.73 -4.12
C GLU A 155 8.15 -8.73 -4.09
N SER A 156 7.28 -8.71 -5.12
CA SER A 156 6.10 -7.85 -5.17
C SER A 156 4.88 -8.45 -4.49
N PHE A 157 4.00 -7.57 -3.99
CA PHE A 157 2.70 -7.94 -3.44
C PHE A 157 1.60 -7.02 -4.01
N HIS A 158 0.76 -7.56 -4.90
CA HIS A 158 -0.32 -6.83 -5.55
C HIS A 158 -1.72 -7.33 -5.16
N GLY A 159 -1.81 -8.34 -4.31
CA GLY A 159 -3.06 -8.96 -3.86
C GLY A 159 -3.08 -10.47 -4.03
N ARG A 160 -4.22 -11.09 -3.71
CA ARG A 160 -4.41 -12.54 -3.72
C ARG A 160 -5.68 -12.97 -4.46
N THR A 161 -6.16 -12.18 -5.40
CA THR A 161 -7.27 -12.51 -6.31
C THR A 161 -6.74 -12.97 -7.67
N GLY A 162 -7.54 -13.25 -8.65
CA GLY A 162 -7.18 -13.90 -9.91
C GLY A 162 -5.90 -13.41 -10.57
N TYR A 163 -5.91 -12.20 -11.16
CA TYR A 163 -4.74 -11.62 -11.80
C TYR A 163 -3.64 -11.28 -10.78
N THR A 164 -4.00 -10.66 -9.66
CA THR A 164 -3.03 -10.20 -8.66
C THR A 164 -2.29 -11.34 -7.96
N MET A 165 -2.91 -12.53 -7.85
CA MET A 165 -2.26 -13.76 -7.36
C MET A 165 -1.04 -14.14 -8.24
N SER A 166 -1.13 -13.88 -9.54
CA SER A 166 -0.05 -14.17 -10.49
C SER A 166 1.12 -13.20 -10.36
N LEU A 167 0.87 -12.00 -9.88
CA LEU A 167 1.86 -10.94 -9.69
C LEU A 167 2.54 -11.00 -8.32
N THR A 168 1.79 -11.43 -7.28
CA THR A 168 2.31 -11.56 -5.91
C THR A 168 3.29 -12.72 -5.81
N ASN A 169 4.44 -12.48 -5.17
CA ASN A 169 5.48 -13.49 -5.01
C ASN A 169 6.40 -13.23 -3.79
N THR A 170 5.86 -12.68 -2.70
CA THR A 170 6.60 -12.41 -1.46
C THR A 170 6.88 -13.69 -0.66
N GLU A 171 5.84 -14.47 -0.37
CA GLU A 171 5.92 -15.67 0.46
C GLU A 171 5.17 -16.84 -0.20
N PRO A 172 5.79 -18.03 -0.33
CA PRO A 172 5.16 -19.20 -0.96
C PRO A 172 3.80 -19.54 -0.37
N VAL A 173 3.66 -19.51 0.95
CA VAL A 173 2.41 -19.84 1.65
C VAL A 173 1.20 -19.00 1.20
N LYS A 174 1.44 -17.80 0.67
CA LYS A 174 0.36 -16.90 0.20
C LYS A 174 -0.17 -17.26 -1.18
N ILE A 175 0.61 -17.99 -1.99
CA ILE A 175 0.35 -18.14 -3.42
C ILE A 175 0.48 -19.59 -3.95
N ASP A 176 1.11 -20.50 -3.20
CA ASP A 176 1.29 -21.87 -3.66
C ASP A 176 -0.03 -22.63 -3.76
N LEU A 177 -0.06 -23.61 -4.64
CA LEU A 177 -1.21 -24.48 -4.91
C LEU A 177 -2.42 -23.78 -5.56
N TYR A 178 -2.31 -22.52 -5.94
CA TYR A 178 -3.33 -21.78 -6.69
C TYR A 178 -2.93 -21.64 -8.16
N PRO A 179 -3.88 -21.73 -9.12
CA PRO A 179 -3.63 -21.44 -10.54
C PRO A 179 -3.15 -19.99 -10.72
N LYS A 180 -2.19 -19.80 -11.61
CA LYS A 180 -1.58 -18.49 -11.90
C LYS A 180 -1.26 -18.35 -13.37
N PHE A 181 -1.32 -17.12 -13.91
CA PHE A 181 -0.80 -16.78 -15.22
C PHE A 181 0.72 -16.79 -15.21
N LYS A 182 1.34 -17.25 -16.29
CA LYS A 182 2.80 -17.29 -16.44
C LYS A 182 3.30 -16.03 -17.13
N TRP A 183 3.10 -14.90 -16.50
CA TRP A 183 3.56 -13.61 -16.98
C TRP A 183 5.05 -13.36 -16.69
N PRO A 184 5.74 -12.51 -17.51
CA PRO A 184 7.15 -12.20 -17.31
C PRO A 184 7.44 -11.59 -15.94
N ARG A 185 8.31 -12.26 -15.16
CA ARG A 185 8.72 -11.82 -13.82
C ARG A 185 10.17 -11.42 -13.81
N ILE A 186 10.45 -10.15 -13.56
CA ILE A 186 11.77 -9.52 -13.64
C ILE A 186 12.46 -9.55 -12.28
N ILE A 187 13.78 -9.62 -12.28
CA ILE A 187 14.56 -9.49 -11.05
C ILE A 187 14.32 -8.14 -10.39
N ASN A 188 14.56 -8.08 -9.07
CA ASN A 188 14.28 -6.91 -8.26
C ASN A 188 15.56 -6.08 -8.02
N PRO A 189 15.78 -4.93 -8.69
CA PRO A 189 16.99 -4.12 -8.54
C PRO A 189 16.90 -3.19 -7.33
N LYS A 190 16.70 -3.78 -6.14
CA LYS A 190 16.55 -3.04 -4.89
C LYS A 190 17.86 -2.42 -4.42
N VAL A 191 17.75 -1.22 -3.87
CA VAL A 191 18.86 -0.48 -3.26
C VAL A 191 19.21 -1.08 -1.91
N LYS A 192 20.53 -1.22 -1.65
CA LYS A 192 21.08 -1.48 -0.33
C LYS A 192 21.64 -0.19 0.27
N PHE A 193 21.25 0.12 1.49
CA PHE A 193 21.71 1.32 2.19
C PHE A 193 22.82 1.00 3.23
N PRO A 194 23.73 1.98 3.48
CA PRO A 194 23.79 3.29 2.81
C PRO A 194 24.16 3.16 1.34
N LEU A 195 23.67 4.08 0.49
CA LEU A 195 23.97 4.08 -0.95
C LEU A 195 25.38 4.66 -1.18
N ASN A 196 26.39 3.93 -0.70
CA ASN A 196 27.80 4.21 -0.97
C ASN A 196 28.21 3.78 -2.39
N GLU A 197 29.44 4.01 -2.76
CA GLU A 197 29.96 3.74 -4.11
C GLU A 197 29.84 2.26 -4.51
N GLU A 198 30.13 1.33 -3.59
CA GLU A 198 30.00 -0.11 -3.79
C GLU A 198 28.54 -0.53 -4.03
N ASN A 199 27.62 -0.12 -3.14
CA ASN A 199 26.20 -0.42 -3.23
C ASN A 199 25.55 0.25 -4.47
N LEU A 200 26.01 1.45 -4.84
CA LEU A 200 25.57 2.13 -6.05
C LEU A 200 26.00 1.33 -7.30
N LYS A 201 27.24 0.89 -7.37
CA LYS A 201 27.72 0.06 -8.50
C LYS A 201 26.95 -1.26 -8.60
N ALA A 202 26.71 -1.92 -7.48
CA ALA A 202 25.95 -3.17 -7.44
C ALA A 202 24.50 -3.01 -7.91
N VAL A 203 23.79 -1.96 -7.47
CA VAL A 203 22.41 -1.72 -7.89
C VAL A 203 22.33 -1.36 -9.38
N ILE A 204 23.24 -0.55 -9.91
CA ILE A 204 23.32 -0.22 -11.35
C ILE A 204 23.47 -1.49 -12.20
N GLN A 205 24.31 -2.43 -11.78
CA GLN A 205 24.46 -3.71 -12.46
C GLN A 205 23.15 -4.52 -12.45
N THR A 206 22.47 -4.56 -11.32
CA THR A 206 21.19 -5.27 -11.19
C THR A 206 20.08 -4.59 -12.00
N GLU A 207 20.04 -3.26 -12.04
CA GLU A 207 19.15 -2.49 -12.91
C GLU A 207 19.36 -2.84 -14.38
N GLN A 208 20.61 -2.88 -14.83
CA GLN A 208 20.92 -3.25 -16.23
C GLN A 208 20.42 -4.67 -16.56
N LEU A 209 20.58 -5.62 -15.63
CA LEU A 209 20.07 -6.98 -15.81
C LEU A 209 18.54 -6.99 -15.89
N ALA A 210 17.85 -6.22 -14.99
CA ALA A 210 16.41 -6.09 -15.01
C ALA A 210 15.90 -5.48 -16.33
N LEU A 211 16.53 -4.41 -16.80
CA LEU A 211 16.19 -3.76 -18.07
C LEU A 211 16.38 -4.69 -19.27
N ASN A 212 17.43 -5.53 -19.26
CA ASN A 212 17.65 -6.52 -20.31
C ASN A 212 16.54 -7.60 -20.27
N GLN A 213 16.16 -8.11 -19.09
CA GLN A 213 15.04 -9.06 -18.94
C GLN A 213 13.72 -8.47 -19.46
N ILE A 214 13.45 -7.18 -19.20
CA ILE A 214 12.25 -6.48 -19.71
C ILE A 214 12.28 -6.45 -21.25
N LYS A 215 13.40 -6.05 -21.86
CA LYS A 215 13.56 -6.02 -23.32
C LYS A 215 13.39 -7.40 -23.95
N ASP A 216 13.96 -8.43 -23.31
CA ASP A 216 13.81 -9.81 -23.76
C ASP A 216 12.36 -10.30 -23.66
N ALA A 217 11.66 -9.96 -22.57
CA ALA A 217 10.24 -10.28 -22.40
C ALA A 217 9.38 -9.62 -23.49
N ILE A 218 9.61 -8.36 -23.81
CA ILE A 218 8.93 -7.64 -24.89
C ILE A 218 9.22 -8.29 -26.26
N LYS A 219 10.47 -8.62 -26.53
CA LYS A 219 10.88 -9.28 -27.77
C LYS A 219 10.26 -10.66 -27.95
N GLN A 220 10.11 -11.43 -26.86
CA GLN A 220 9.48 -12.75 -26.86
C GLN A 220 7.95 -12.69 -26.98
N ASN A 221 7.34 -11.57 -26.60
CA ASN A 221 5.90 -11.35 -26.61
C ASN A 221 5.54 -10.07 -27.39
N PRO A 222 5.83 -10.01 -28.70
CA PRO A 222 5.66 -8.80 -29.50
C PRO A 222 4.19 -8.38 -29.52
N ASP A 223 3.92 -7.11 -29.14
CA ASP A 223 2.59 -6.49 -28.97
C ASP A 223 1.68 -7.18 -27.93
N ASP A 224 2.14 -8.17 -27.16
CA ASP A 224 1.32 -8.89 -26.19
C ASP A 224 1.49 -8.41 -24.74
N ILE A 225 2.43 -7.51 -24.47
CA ILE A 225 2.57 -6.88 -23.13
C ILE A 225 1.60 -5.71 -23.05
N ALA A 226 0.59 -5.80 -22.17
CA ALA A 226 -0.37 -4.73 -21.93
C ALA A 226 0.15 -3.71 -20.92
N ALA A 227 0.79 -4.21 -19.86
CA ALA A 227 1.23 -3.38 -18.75
C ALA A 227 2.54 -3.85 -18.13
N MET A 228 3.20 -2.91 -17.47
CA MET A 228 4.29 -3.15 -16.52
C MET A 228 3.83 -2.60 -15.17
N ILE A 229 3.83 -3.44 -14.12
CA ILE A 229 3.38 -3.06 -12.78
C ILE A 229 4.51 -3.16 -11.76
N ILE A 230 4.61 -2.15 -10.89
CA ILE A 230 5.60 -2.10 -9.79
C ILE A 230 5.04 -1.29 -8.61
N GLU A 231 5.42 -1.67 -7.39
CA GLU A 231 5.25 -0.80 -6.21
C GLU A 231 6.38 0.26 -6.23
N PRO A 232 6.11 1.58 -6.10
CA PRO A 232 7.16 2.61 -6.05
C PRO A 232 8.20 2.36 -4.95
N ILE A 233 7.76 1.80 -3.82
CA ILE A 233 8.56 1.17 -2.79
C ILE A 233 7.84 -0.12 -2.44
N GLN A 234 8.49 -1.26 -2.58
CA GLN A 234 7.86 -2.53 -2.23
C GLN A 234 7.68 -2.64 -0.72
N GLY A 235 6.45 -2.79 -0.27
CA GLY A 235 6.15 -2.87 1.16
C GLY A 235 6.34 -4.27 1.72
N GLU A 236 5.51 -5.21 1.33
CA GLU A 236 5.50 -6.57 1.87
C GLU A 236 6.78 -7.34 1.55
N GLY A 237 7.39 -7.08 0.41
CA GLY A 237 8.64 -7.71 -0.04
C GLY A 237 9.89 -7.29 0.71
N GLY A 238 9.80 -6.31 1.65
CA GLY A 238 10.93 -5.92 2.48
C GLY A 238 11.23 -4.42 2.51
N ASP A 239 10.26 -3.55 2.24
CA ASP A 239 10.47 -2.11 2.10
C ASP A 239 11.62 -1.78 1.14
N ASN A 240 11.57 -2.40 -0.03
CA ASN A 240 12.63 -2.28 -1.03
C ASN A 240 12.48 -0.97 -1.81
N HIS A 241 13.53 -0.17 -1.78
CA HIS A 241 13.62 1.09 -2.53
C HIS A 241 14.32 0.87 -3.86
N PHE A 242 13.99 1.72 -4.83
CA PHE A 242 14.59 1.76 -6.16
C PHE A 242 15.14 3.15 -6.44
N ARG A 243 16.12 3.25 -7.36
CA ARG A 243 16.63 4.54 -7.79
C ARG A 243 15.65 5.19 -8.79
N LYS A 244 15.62 6.51 -8.78
CA LYS A 244 14.80 7.30 -9.71
C LYS A 244 15.15 6.99 -11.18
N GLU A 245 16.42 6.79 -11.48
CA GLU A 245 16.92 6.50 -12.83
C GLU A 245 16.33 5.20 -13.38
N PHE A 246 16.12 4.21 -12.53
CA PHE A 246 15.45 2.98 -12.94
C PHE A 246 14.00 3.23 -13.38
N PHE A 247 13.25 4.03 -12.64
CA PHE A 247 11.88 4.39 -13.04
C PHE A 247 11.83 5.21 -14.34
N VAL A 248 12.81 6.09 -14.57
CA VAL A 248 12.94 6.84 -15.84
C VAL A 248 13.09 5.88 -17.01
N GLU A 249 13.94 4.84 -16.86
CA GLU A 249 14.08 3.81 -17.90
C GLU A 249 12.83 2.95 -18.09
N LEU A 250 12.12 2.59 -17.00
CA LEU A 250 10.83 1.88 -17.11
C LEU A 250 9.80 2.72 -17.89
N ARG A 251 9.71 4.02 -17.60
CA ARG A 251 8.81 4.93 -18.33
C ARG A 251 9.17 4.99 -19.81
N ARG A 252 10.45 5.20 -20.14
CA ARG A 252 10.92 5.26 -21.51
C ARG A 252 10.61 3.95 -22.28
N ILE A 253 10.89 2.78 -21.69
CA ILE A 253 10.60 1.49 -22.32
C ILE A 253 9.09 1.30 -22.53
N ALA A 254 8.27 1.71 -21.56
CA ALA A 254 6.82 1.61 -21.65
C ALA A 254 6.28 2.47 -22.82
N ASP A 255 6.75 3.71 -22.93
CA ASP A 255 6.38 4.63 -24.01
C ASP A 255 6.78 4.10 -25.40
N GLU A 256 8.02 3.60 -25.53
CA GLU A 256 8.56 3.10 -26.81
C GLU A 256 7.84 1.82 -27.30
N ASN A 257 7.12 1.11 -26.43
CA ASN A 257 6.53 -0.20 -26.75
C ASN A 257 5.00 -0.26 -26.58
N ASP A 258 4.33 0.89 -26.44
CA ASP A 258 2.89 0.94 -26.20
C ASP A 258 2.49 0.04 -24.99
N ILE A 259 3.16 0.18 -23.85
CA ILE A 259 2.91 -0.55 -22.61
C ILE A 259 2.48 0.45 -21.54
N LEU A 260 1.41 0.18 -20.80
CA LEU A 260 0.98 1.04 -19.70
C LEU A 260 1.83 0.77 -18.45
N LEU A 261 2.41 1.83 -17.86
CA LEU A 261 3.13 1.76 -16.61
C LEU A 261 2.14 1.96 -15.45
N ILE A 262 1.98 0.94 -14.60
CA ILE A 262 1.08 0.94 -13.44
C ILE A 262 1.91 0.97 -12.17
N PHE A 263 1.62 1.93 -11.29
CA PHE A 263 2.20 1.93 -9.95
C PHE A 263 1.18 1.47 -8.92
N ASP A 264 1.56 0.48 -8.12
CA ASP A 264 0.77 0.05 -6.97
C ASP A 264 1.08 0.95 -5.76
N GLU A 265 0.20 1.91 -5.51
CA GLU A 265 0.30 2.89 -4.43
C GLU A 265 -0.54 2.50 -3.19
N ILE A 266 -1.09 1.29 -3.17
CA ILE A 266 -2.01 0.84 -2.10
C ILE A 266 -1.37 0.97 -0.72
N GLN A 267 -0.10 0.68 -0.57
CA GLN A 267 0.58 0.81 0.72
C GLN A 267 1.31 2.14 0.90
N VAL A 268 1.91 2.67 -0.16
CA VAL A 268 2.81 3.83 -0.12
C VAL A 268 2.13 5.17 -0.39
N GLY A 269 0.90 5.16 -0.92
CA GLY A 269 0.14 6.37 -1.22
C GLY A 269 -0.42 7.08 0.00
N VAL A 270 -1.12 8.17 -0.24
CA VAL A 270 -1.83 9.00 0.75
C VAL A 270 -0.90 9.52 1.85
N GLY A 271 0.11 10.27 1.43
CA GLY A 271 0.90 11.12 2.31
C GLY A 271 2.06 10.46 3.05
N ILE A 272 2.09 9.13 3.22
CA ILE A 272 3.08 8.46 4.10
C ILE A 272 4.53 8.70 3.68
N THR A 273 4.80 8.94 2.39
CA THR A 273 6.13 9.24 1.86
C THR A 273 6.49 10.73 1.86
N GLY A 274 5.62 11.59 2.41
CA GLY A 274 5.79 13.05 2.37
C GLY A 274 5.31 13.70 1.06
N LYS A 275 4.63 12.94 0.20
CA LYS A 275 3.83 13.42 -0.94
C LYS A 275 2.52 12.65 -0.99
N MET A 276 1.48 13.21 -1.63
CA MET A 276 0.19 12.51 -1.73
C MET A 276 0.37 11.11 -2.30
N TRP A 277 1.13 10.97 -3.38
CA TRP A 277 1.48 9.70 -4.02
C TRP A 277 2.99 9.51 -4.08
N ALA A 278 3.45 8.28 -3.86
CA ALA A 278 4.89 7.99 -3.84
C ALA A 278 5.54 8.17 -5.22
N HIS A 279 4.82 7.92 -6.34
CA HIS A 279 5.36 8.14 -7.68
C HIS A 279 5.77 9.60 -7.95
N GLN A 280 5.21 10.56 -7.21
CA GLN A 280 5.59 11.98 -7.33
C GLN A 280 7.06 12.26 -6.95
N HIS A 281 7.74 11.30 -6.33
CA HIS A 281 9.20 11.34 -6.12
C HIS A 281 9.99 10.84 -7.33
N PHE A 282 9.35 10.15 -8.27
CA PHE A 282 9.98 9.43 -9.36
C PHE A 282 9.52 9.92 -10.74
N VAL A 283 8.58 9.23 -11.36
CA VAL A 283 8.02 9.54 -12.69
C VAL A 283 6.50 9.42 -12.68
N GLN A 284 5.84 10.01 -13.67
CA GLN A 284 4.40 9.87 -13.86
C GLN A 284 4.07 8.51 -14.48
N PRO A 285 3.20 7.70 -13.82
CA PRO A 285 2.67 6.47 -14.41
C PRO A 285 1.45 6.76 -15.29
N ASP A 286 1.00 5.75 -16.03
CA ASP A 286 -0.28 5.79 -16.74
C ASP A 286 -1.45 5.49 -15.80
N MET A 287 -1.21 4.67 -14.78
CA MET A 287 -2.21 4.32 -13.77
C MET A 287 -1.59 4.17 -12.38
N ILE A 288 -2.38 4.44 -11.35
CA ILE A 288 -2.04 4.05 -9.98
C ILE A 288 -3.19 3.26 -9.36
N GLY A 289 -2.85 2.16 -8.66
CA GLY A 289 -3.78 1.50 -7.75
C GLY A 289 -3.72 2.12 -6.36
N PHE A 290 -4.87 2.38 -5.74
CA PHE A 290 -4.95 2.98 -4.41
C PHE A 290 -5.86 2.20 -3.46
N GLY A 291 -5.65 2.36 -2.17
CA GLY A 291 -6.41 1.67 -1.12
C GLY A 291 -5.89 1.95 0.28
N LYS A 292 -6.21 1.06 1.23
CA LYS A 292 -5.78 1.18 2.64
C LYS A 292 -6.16 2.54 3.24
N LYS A 293 -5.25 3.53 3.24
CA LYS A 293 -5.45 4.85 3.83
C LYS A 293 -6.62 5.63 3.21
N THR A 294 -6.94 5.37 1.95
CA THR A 294 -8.12 5.92 1.29
C THR A 294 -9.43 5.29 1.76
N GLN A 295 -9.41 4.24 2.57
CA GLN A 295 -10.57 3.42 3.01
C GLN A 295 -11.34 2.79 1.84
N VAL A 296 -11.59 3.53 0.78
CA VAL A 296 -12.09 3.04 -0.50
C VAL A 296 -10.90 2.69 -1.38
N CYS A 297 -10.98 1.59 -2.12
CA CYS A 297 -9.94 1.17 -3.04
C CYS A 297 -10.35 1.46 -4.49
N GLY A 298 -9.39 1.36 -5.40
CA GLY A 298 -9.64 1.58 -6.81
C GLY A 298 -8.35 1.84 -7.57
N PHE A 299 -8.50 2.48 -8.73
CA PHE A 299 -7.36 2.97 -9.50
C PHE A 299 -7.67 4.33 -10.14
N LEU A 300 -6.63 5.11 -10.37
CA LEU A 300 -6.64 6.31 -11.21
C LEU A 300 -5.97 5.99 -12.54
N CYS A 301 -6.44 6.60 -13.61
CA CYS A 301 -5.96 6.38 -14.97
C CYS A 301 -5.70 7.69 -15.69
N GLY A 302 -4.61 7.73 -16.46
CA GLY A 302 -4.22 8.83 -17.32
C GLY A 302 -4.95 8.85 -18.67
N LYS A 303 -4.68 9.91 -19.43
CA LYS A 303 -5.34 10.15 -20.73
C LYS A 303 -4.94 9.17 -21.85
N HIS A 304 -3.91 8.34 -21.68
CA HIS A 304 -3.56 7.31 -22.66
C HIS A 304 -4.73 6.35 -22.95
N ILE A 305 -5.59 6.12 -21.96
CA ILE A 305 -6.79 5.28 -22.16
C ILE A 305 -7.74 5.84 -23.21
N ASP A 306 -7.77 7.18 -23.37
CA ASP A 306 -8.66 7.89 -24.28
C ASP A 306 -8.25 7.78 -25.76
N GLU A 307 -7.05 7.24 -26.06
CA GLU A 307 -6.66 6.88 -27.42
C GLU A 307 -7.63 5.83 -28.02
N ILE A 308 -8.33 5.11 -27.18
CA ILE A 308 -9.37 4.16 -27.54
C ILE A 308 -10.72 4.75 -27.18
N HIS A 309 -11.52 5.10 -28.20
CA HIS A 309 -12.85 5.70 -28.00
C HIS A 309 -13.75 4.81 -27.13
N ASP A 310 -13.79 3.50 -27.41
CA ASP A 310 -14.62 2.53 -26.69
C ASP A 310 -13.85 1.91 -25.51
N ASN A 311 -13.13 2.72 -24.74
CA ASN A 311 -12.39 2.28 -23.57
C ASN A 311 -13.32 1.96 -22.38
N VAL A 312 -12.75 1.44 -21.32
CA VAL A 312 -13.48 0.98 -20.11
C VAL A 312 -14.27 2.08 -19.38
N PHE A 313 -13.94 3.35 -19.57
CA PHE A 313 -14.67 4.48 -18.98
C PHE A 313 -15.83 4.97 -19.87
N ASN A 314 -15.85 4.60 -21.15
CA ASN A 314 -16.87 5.02 -22.11
C ASN A 314 -17.89 3.92 -22.41
N VAL A 315 -17.56 2.64 -22.17
CA VAL A 315 -18.46 1.52 -22.46
C VAL A 315 -19.15 1.06 -21.16
N SER A 316 -20.48 1.18 -21.14
CA SER A 316 -21.30 0.77 -20.01
C SER A 316 -21.04 -0.71 -19.62
N SER A 317 -20.98 -1.00 -18.34
CA SER A 317 -20.75 -2.33 -17.76
C SER A 317 -19.38 -2.96 -18.06
N ARG A 318 -18.47 -2.24 -18.69
CA ARG A 318 -17.12 -2.76 -18.96
C ARG A 318 -16.30 -2.92 -17.70
N LEU A 319 -16.37 -1.93 -16.79
CA LEU A 319 -15.93 -2.03 -15.39
C LEU A 319 -17.14 -1.77 -14.50
N ASN A 320 -17.53 -2.74 -13.72
CA ASN A 320 -18.64 -2.59 -12.78
C ASN A 320 -18.53 -3.57 -11.61
N SER A 321 -19.19 -3.24 -10.52
CA SER A 321 -19.39 -4.11 -9.35
C SER A 321 -20.61 -3.64 -8.59
N THR A 322 -21.41 -4.56 -8.05
CA THR A 322 -22.54 -4.22 -7.17
C THR A 322 -22.16 -3.20 -6.11
N TRP A 323 -20.95 -3.32 -5.56
CA TRP A 323 -20.38 -2.34 -4.66
C TRP A 323 -19.11 -1.74 -5.27
N GLY A 324 -19.29 -0.76 -6.11
CA GLY A 324 -18.23 0.11 -6.63
C GLY A 324 -17.75 1.11 -5.59
N GLY A 325 -17.28 0.59 -4.45
CA GLY A 325 -17.03 1.31 -3.21
C GLY A 325 -18.24 1.28 -2.26
N ASN A 326 -17.96 1.48 -0.97
CA ASN A 326 -18.96 1.52 0.10
C ASN A 326 -19.19 2.97 0.53
N ILE A 327 -20.44 3.43 0.57
CA ILE A 327 -20.75 4.83 0.92
C ILE A 327 -20.25 5.22 2.32
N VAL A 328 -20.22 4.31 3.28
CA VAL A 328 -19.68 4.56 4.62
C VAL A 328 -18.20 4.84 4.57
N ASP A 329 -17.48 4.04 3.76
CA ASP A 329 -16.03 4.20 3.58
C ASP A 329 -15.71 5.46 2.78
N MET A 330 -16.54 5.83 1.79
CA MET A 330 -16.40 7.08 1.04
C MET A 330 -16.57 8.31 1.95
N VAL A 331 -17.59 8.32 2.81
CA VAL A 331 -17.82 9.42 3.77
C VAL A 331 -16.68 9.49 4.79
N ARG A 332 -16.19 8.35 5.27
CA ARG A 332 -15.02 8.31 6.15
C ARG A 332 -13.75 8.81 5.44
N ALA A 333 -13.50 8.34 4.23
CA ALA A 333 -12.38 8.74 3.40
C ALA A 333 -12.38 10.24 3.09
N GLN A 334 -13.55 10.80 2.75
CA GLN A 334 -13.71 12.24 2.56
C GLN A 334 -13.19 13.00 3.79
N ARG A 335 -13.65 12.62 4.98
CA ARG A 335 -13.22 13.29 6.21
C ARG A 335 -11.75 13.08 6.53
N TYR A 336 -11.18 11.91 6.24
CA TYR A 336 -9.74 11.68 6.39
C TYR A 336 -8.93 12.60 5.48
N LEU A 337 -9.30 12.74 4.22
CA LEU A 337 -8.61 13.63 3.27
C LEU A 337 -8.69 15.09 3.71
N GLU A 338 -9.86 15.55 4.16
CA GLU A 338 -10.04 16.90 4.72
C GLU A 338 -9.11 17.13 5.92
N ILE A 339 -9.03 16.21 6.87
CA ILE A 339 -8.17 16.31 8.06
C ILE A 339 -6.69 16.31 7.66
N ILE A 340 -6.29 15.45 6.71
CA ILE A 340 -4.92 15.40 6.19
C ILE A 340 -4.51 16.76 5.61
N GLU A 341 -5.41 17.40 4.86
CA GLU A 341 -5.19 18.73 4.29
C GLU A 341 -5.20 19.83 5.38
N GLU A 342 -6.25 19.87 6.21
CA GLU A 342 -6.43 20.87 7.28
C GLU A 342 -5.25 20.93 8.26
N GLU A 343 -4.65 19.79 8.57
CA GLU A 343 -3.56 19.67 9.55
C GLU A 343 -2.18 19.53 8.90
N ASN A 344 -2.12 19.65 7.56
CA ASN A 344 -0.87 19.53 6.80
C ASN A 344 -0.08 18.26 7.11
N LEU A 345 -0.80 17.12 7.21
CA LEU A 345 -0.21 15.86 7.69
C LEU A 345 0.78 15.23 6.70
N ILE A 346 0.72 15.58 5.41
CA ILE A 346 1.71 15.15 4.41
C ILE A 346 3.08 15.77 4.73
N GLU A 347 3.11 17.04 5.10
CA GLU A 347 4.35 17.70 5.52
C GLU A 347 4.84 17.15 6.86
N ASN A 348 3.93 16.87 7.82
CA ASN A 348 4.31 16.19 9.05
C ASN A 348 4.97 14.83 8.76
N ALA A 349 4.42 14.03 7.83
CA ALA A 349 4.99 12.75 7.43
C ALA A 349 6.40 12.92 6.81
N ARG A 350 6.64 13.99 6.05
CA ARG A 350 7.97 14.30 5.52
C ARG A 350 8.96 14.60 6.64
N VAL A 351 8.62 15.55 7.51
CA VAL A 351 9.52 16.04 8.58
C VAL A 351 9.77 14.95 9.64
N MET A 352 8.72 14.27 10.09
CA MET A 352 8.83 13.19 11.08
C MET A 352 9.52 11.95 10.47
N GLY A 353 9.34 11.74 9.18
CA GLY A 353 10.03 10.67 8.45
C GLY A 353 11.54 10.89 8.38
N GLU A 354 12.00 12.10 8.04
CA GLU A 354 13.42 12.46 8.07
C GLU A 354 14.01 12.28 9.48
N TYR A 355 13.23 12.64 10.51
CA TYR A 355 13.62 12.41 11.89
C TYR A 355 13.73 10.92 12.21
N LEU A 356 12.72 10.12 11.84
CA LEU A 356 12.69 8.68 12.09
C LEU A 356 13.87 7.95 11.41
N VAL A 357 14.16 8.27 10.16
CA VAL A 357 15.31 7.69 9.43
C VAL A 357 16.62 7.95 10.19
N LYS A 358 16.84 9.18 10.67
CA LYS A 358 18.02 9.51 11.48
C LYS A 358 18.10 8.72 12.79
N GLN A 359 16.96 8.46 13.43
CA GLN A 359 16.91 7.63 14.63
C GLN A 359 17.26 6.16 14.32
N ILE A 360 16.82 5.64 13.18
CA ILE A 360 17.14 4.28 12.73
C ILE A 360 18.63 4.18 12.34
N GLU A 361 19.20 5.18 11.66
CA GLU A 361 20.63 5.27 11.37
C GLU A 361 21.47 5.30 12.67
N THR A 362 21.01 6.05 13.68
CA THR A 362 21.64 6.06 15.01
C THR A 362 21.60 4.69 15.64
N LEU A 363 20.46 4.00 15.60
CA LEU A 363 20.33 2.61 16.08
C LEU A 363 21.29 1.66 15.36
N GLN A 364 21.42 1.78 14.04
CA GLN A 364 22.36 1.00 13.24
C GLN A 364 23.81 1.25 13.67
N ASN A 365 24.19 2.51 13.92
CA ASN A 365 25.52 2.88 14.37
C ASN A 365 25.84 2.38 15.81
N GLU A 366 24.82 2.34 16.69
CA GLU A 366 24.94 1.77 18.04
C GLU A 366 25.07 0.23 18.01
N PHE A 367 24.43 -0.43 17.04
CA PHE A 367 24.34 -1.89 16.95
C PHE A 367 24.70 -2.43 15.55
N PRO A 368 25.89 -2.11 15.00
CA PRO A 368 26.23 -2.41 13.60
C PRO A 368 26.35 -3.93 13.32
N SER A 369 26.49 -4.77 14.34
CA SER A 369 26.50 -6.23 14.20
C SER A 369 25.10 -6.87 14.16
N VAL A 370 24.02 -6.10 14.40
CA VAL A 370 22.64 -6.60 14.49
C VAL A 370 21.73 -5.86 13.52
N VAL A 371 21.87 -4.53 13.43
CA VAL A 371 21.02 -3.64 12.64
C VAL A 371 21.77 -3.16 11.42
N SER A 372 21.15 -3.27 10.27
CA SER A 372 21.74 -2.86 8.98
C SER A 372 20.67 -2.28 8.04
N ASN A 373 21.12 -1.69 6.93
CA ASN A 373 20.25 -1.26 5.84
C ASN A 373 19.12 -0.32 6.28
N ALA A 374 19.42 0.64 7.18
CA ALA A 374 18.50 1.69 7.60
C ALA A 374 18.05 2.51 6.39
N ARG A 375 16.73 2.62 6.18
CA ARG A 375 16.15 3.27 5.00
C ARG A 375 14.77 3.82 5.25
N GLY A 376 14.33 4.76 4.42
CA GLY A 376 12.97 5.30 4.47
C GLY A 376 12.76 6.46 3.53
N LEU A 377 11.49 6.73 3.26
CA LEU A 377 11.00 7.92 2.57
C LEU A 377 9.71 8.37 3.25
N GLY A 378 9.72 9.57 3.84
CA GLY A 378 8.70 9.98 4.80
C GLY A 378 8.64 8.98 5.97
N LEU A 379 7.46 8.65 6.42
CA LEU A 379 7.22 7.68 7.52
C LEU A 379 7.27 6.20 7.06
N PHE A 380 7.51 5.95 5.79
CA PHE A 380 7.68 4.59 5.26
C PHE A 380 9.13 4.17 5.44
N CYS A 381 9.47 3.67 6.63
CA CYS A 381 10.82 3.42 7.08
C CYS A 381 11.02 1.96 7.50
N SER A 382 12.27 1.50 7.44
CA SER A 382 12.64 0.14 7.85
C SER A 382 14.14 0.00 8.10
N PHE A 383 14.50 -1.12 8.73
CA PHE A 383 15.87 -1.62 8.86
C PHE A 383 15.88 -3.14 8.82
N ASP A 384 17.03 -3.74 8.58
CA ASP A 384 17.21 -5.18 8.50
C ASP A 384 17.93 -5.72 9.75
N LEU A 385 17.52 -6.92 10.19
CA LEU A 385 18.25 -7.80 11.11
C LEU A 385 19.11 -8.78 10.29
N ASN A 386 19.92 -9.61 10.97
CA ASN A 386 20.75 -10.59 10.27
C ASN A 386 19.94 -11.79 9.77
N THR A 387 18.91 -12.20 10.51
CA THR A 387 18.11 -13.40 10.23
C THR A 387 16.61 -13.15 10.42
N PRO A 388 15.74 -13.98 9.81
CA PRO A 388 14.31 -13.98 10.08
C PRO A 388 13.97 -14.24 11.56
N ASP A 389 14.74 -15.10 12.22
CA ASP A 389 14.54 -15.44 13.64
C ASP A 389 14.83 -14.24 14.56
N GLU A 390 15.92 -13.52 14.31
CA GLU A 390 16.23 -12.28 15.06
C GLU A 390 15.12 -11.23 14.84
N ARG A 391 14.63 -11.07 13.61
CA ARG A 391 13.49 -10.20 13.29
C ARG A 391 12.26 -10.58 14.10
N ASN A 392 11.92 -11.87 14.15
CA ASN A 392 10.75 -12.36 14.88
C ASN A 392 10.90 -12.18 16.39
N LYS A 393 12.08 -12.45 16.95
CA LYS A 393 12.40 -12.20 18.37
C LYS A 393 12.26 -10.71 18.70
N LEU A 394 12.84 -9.83 17.88
CA LEU A 394 12.71 -8.38 18.06
C LEU A 394 11.26 -7.92 18.05
N LYS A 395 10.46 -8.41 17.08
CA LYS A 395 9.02 -8.11 17.00
C LYS A 395 8.29 -8.51 18.29
N SER A 396 8.54 -9.71 18.80
CA SER A 396 7.91 -10.19 20.04
C SER A 396 8.35 -9.36 21.27
N SER A 397 9.65 -9.09 21.41
CA SER A 397 10.15 -8.25 22.50
C SER A 397 9.59 -6.82 22.46
N CYS A 398 9.42 -6.23 21.27
CA CYS A 398 8.74 -4.92 21.12
C CYS A 398 7.29 -4.99 21.59
N TYR A 399 6.54 -6.04 21.20
CA TYR A 399 5.16 -6.24 21.62
C TYR A 399 5.03 -6.36 23.14
N ASP A 400 5.88 -7.17 23.79
CA ASP A 400 5.89 -7.34 25.24
C ASP A 400 6.13 -6.00 25.97
N LYS A 401 6.93 -5.12 25.36
CA LYS A 401 7.25 -3.78 25.86
C LYS A 401 6.22 -2.71 25.51
N GLY A 402 5.15 -3.05 24.78
CA GLY A 402 4.05 -2.13 24.44
C GLY A 402 4.22 -1.37 23.12
N LEU A 403 4.96 -1.94 22.15
CA LEU A 403 5.05 -1.41 20.80
C LEU A 403 4.56 -2.45 19.79
N ILE A 404 3.56 -2.09 18.98
CA ILE A 404 3.12 -2.89 17.84
C ILE A 404 3.91 -2.45 16.59
N ILE A 405 4.75 -3.34 16.09
CA ILE A 405 5.53 -3.14 14.87
C ILE A 405 5.60 -4.46 14.10
N LEU A 406 5.69 -4.41 12.78
CA LEU A 406 5.72 -5.61 11.93
C LEU A 406 7.06 -5.83 11.23
N GLY A 407 7.28 -7.10 10.87
CA GLY A 407 8.29 -7.45 9.87
C GLY A 407 7.75 -7.33 8.44
N CYS A 408 8.67 -7.30 7.48
CA CYS A 408 8.40 -7.48 6.05
C CYS A 408 9.60 -8.12 5.36
N GLY A 409 9.38 -8.73 4.17
CA GLY A 409 10.42 -9.55 3.55
C GLY A 409 10.97 -10.60 4.51
N ASP A 410 12.21 -11.01 4.30
CA ASP A 410 12.81 -12.06 5.13
C ASP A 410 13.17 -11.56 6.54
N ARG A 411 13.77 -10.37 6.66
CA ARG A 411 14.46 -9.93 7.88
C ARG A 411 14.29 -8.45 8.22
N SER A 412 13.41 -7.73 7.54
CA SER A 412 13.22 -6.30 7.79
C SER A 412 12.16 -6.05 8.87
N MET A 413 12.39 -5.03 9.69
CA MET A 413 11.39 -4.40 10.57
C MET A 413 10.90 -3.13 9.91
N ARG A 414 9.57 -2.94 9.83
CA ARG A 414 8.94 -1.80 9.13
C ARG A 414 8.12 -0.93 10.04
N PHE A 415 8.18 0.37 9.80
CA PHE A 415 7.43 1.39 10.51
C PHE A 415 6.25 1.85 9.66
N ARG A 416 5.07 1.88 10.25
CA ARG A 416 3.82 2.42 9.65
C ARG A 416 3.05 3.21 10.70
N PRO A 417 3.66 4.25 11.32
CA PRO A 417 2.91 5.12 12.23
C PRO A 417 1.85 5.90 11.47
N PRO A 418 0.85 6.49 12.15
CA PRO A 418 -0.09 7.40 11.51
C PRO A 418 0.60 8.70 11.07
N LEU A 419 0.02 9.40 10.08
CA LEU A 419 0.61 10.62 9.50
C LEU A 419 0.77 11.77 10.52
N ASN A 420 -0.02 11.76 11.58
CA ASN A 420 0.02 12.74 12.68
C ASN A 420 0.92 12.32 13.84
N VAL A 421 1.78 11.30 13.64
CA VAL A 421 2.74 10.88 14.67
C VAL A 421 3.61 12.05 15.12
N SER A 422 3.83 12.16 16.44
CA SER A 422 4.66 13.18 17.04
C SER A 422 6.12 12.71 17.23
N ARG A 423 7.02 13.65 17.42
CA ARG A 423 8.41 13.37 17.75
C ARG A 423 8.56 12.54 19.03
N SER A 424 7.78 12.85 20.06
CA SER A 424 7.81 12.12 21.34
C SER A 424 7.37 10.67 21.20
N GLU A 425 6.39 10.38 20.33
CA GLU A 425 5.97 9.02 20.03
C GLU A 425 7.05 8.25 19.26
N ILE A 426 7.75 8.90 18.32
CA ILE A 426 8.92 8.31 17.65
C ILE A 426 10.01 7.99 18.66
N ASP A 427 10.34 8.92 19.56
CA ASP A 427 11.37 8.73 20.59
C ASP A 427 11.01 7.57 21.53
N LEU A 428 9.73 7.47 21.94
CA LEU A 428 9.23 6.35 22.74
C LEU A 428 9.40 5.01 22.01
N GLY A 429 8.94 4.93 20.76
CA GLY A 429 9.06 3.71 19.94
C GLY A 429 10.53 3.30 19.73
N MET A 430 11.40 4.26 19.42
CA MET A 430 12.83 3.99 19.24
C MET A 430 13.52 3.59 20.54
N SER A 431 13.08 4.11 21.70
CA SER A 431 13.55 3.66 23.00
C SER A 431 13.21 2.19 23.26
N ILE A 432 11.98 1.78 22.97
CA ILE A 432 11.53 0.39 23.09
C ILE A 432 12.34 -0.53 22.17
N ILE A 433 12.50 -0.15 20.90
CA ILE A 433 13.28 -0.93 19.92
C ILE A 433 14.74 -1.07 20.37
N ARG A 434 15.36 0.03 20.86
CA ARG A 434 16.74 -0.02 21.37
C ARG A 434 16.91 -0.98 22.55
N GLN A 435 15.95 -1.03 23.47
CA GLN A 435 15.93 -2.00 24.55
C GLN A 435 15.81 -3.43 24.03
N ALA A 436 14.88 -3.67 23.10
CA ALA A 436 14.67 -4.98 22.50
C ALA A 436 15.89 -5.47 21.70
N VAL A 437 16.59 -4.59 20.97
CA VAL A 437 17.85 -4.92 20.25
C VAL A 437 18.97 -5.29 21.22
N LYS A 438 19.07 -4.64 22.40
CA LYS A 438 20.06 -5.01 23.43
C LYS A 438 19.85 -6.43 23.93
N GLU A 439 18.60 -6.87 24.05
CA GLU A 439 18.26 -8.23 24.51
C GLU A 439 18.62 -9.31 23.48
N LEU A 440 18.65 -8.98 22.19
CA LEU A 440 19.10 -9.93 21.14
C LEU A 440 20.61 -10.24 21.21
N LYS A 441 21.40 -9.40 21.89
CA LYS A 441 22.86 -9.56 21.99
C LYS A 441 23.30 -10.47 23.17
N ILE A 442 22.38 -10.86 24.03
CA ILE A 442 22.62 -11.73 25.17
C ILE A 442 22.24 -13.17 24.80
#